data_766854562f4123fb2177223ade0b4d22
#
_entry.id   766854562f4123fb2177223ade0b4d22
#
_cell.length_a   1.000
_cell.length_b   1.000
_cell.length_c   1.000
_cell.angle_alpha   90.00
_cell.angle_beta   90.00
_cell.angle_gamma   90.00
#
_symmetry.space_group_name_H-M   'P 1'
#
loop_
_entity.id
_entity.type
_entity.pdbx_description
1 polymer ?
#
loop_
_entity_poly.entity_id
_entity_poly.type
_entity_poly.pdbx_seq_one_letter_code
_entity_poly.pdbx_strand_id
1 'polypeptide(L)'
;YGRSESADGGVFKWNFPLAGTYWVAGDVIIQDIAKKLGGVANLKGKHIALVYHDSPFGKEAIPILQERAAMHGYKLTLLPVTHPGVEQKSTWLQIRQSRPDYVVNWGWGVMNSTLIKEAQATGYPREKIYGVWWAGAEPDVKDIGAGAKGYNAITMQHGTEKGSDIAKEIIAKLHDKGQGTGPKDEV
;
A
#
# COMPACT_ATOMS: atom_id res chain seq x y z
N TYR A 1 -3.01 -10.18 7.23
CA TYR A 1 -4.14 -10.71 7.99
C TYR A 1 -4.71 -9.63 8.88
N GLY A 2 -6.04 -9.64 9.06
CA GLY A 2 -6.71 -8.75 9.97
C GLY A 2 -6.34 -9.04 11.42
N ARG A 3 -6.35 -8.01 12.25
CA ARG A 3 -6.06 -8.14 13.67
C ARG A 3 -7.22 -8.79 14.43
N SER A 4 -8.45 -8.56 13.96
CA SER A 4 -9.66 -9.12 14.57
C SER A 4 -9.62 -10.64 14.66
N GLU A 5 -9.14 -11.30 13.60
CA GLU A 5 -9.04 -12.76 13.54
C GLU A 5 -7.91 -13.32 14.42
N SER A 6 -7.03 -12.47 14.92
CA SER A 6 -5.89 -12.86 15.78
C SER A 6 -6.03 -12.36 17.22
N ALA A 7 -7.09 -11.59 17.52
CA ALA A 7 -7.25 -10.94 18.82
C ALA A 7 -7.64 -11.89 19.95
N ASP A 8 -8.30 -13.00 19.64
CA ASP A 8 -8.74 -14.00 20.61
C ASP A 8 -8.29 -15.41 20.22
N GLY A 9 -7.17 -15.82 20.77
CA GLY A 9 -6.64 -17.17 20.58
C GLY A 9 -7.50 -18.28 21.20
N GLY A 10 -8.46 -17.95 22.07
CA GLY A 10 -9.45 -18.90 22.59
C GLY A 10 -10.45 -19.30 21.53
N VAL A 11 -10.84 -18.35 20.66
CA VAL A 11 -11.76 -18.57 19.52
C VAL A 11 -10.99 -19.05 18.28
N PHE A 12 -9.92 -18.35 17.91
CA PHE A 12 -9.14 -18.63 16.71
C PHE A 12 -7.80 -19.31 17.05
N LYS A 13 -7.86 -20.50 17.61
CA LYS A 13 -6.71 -21.24 18.18
C LYS A 13 -5.56 -21.47 17.21
N TRP A 14 -5.82 -21.52 15.93
CA TRP A 14 -4.84 -21.88 14.88
C TRP A 14 -4.49 -20.73 13.95
N ASN A 15 -4.85 -19.49 14.33
CA ASN A 15 -4.52 -18.32 13.55
C ASN A 15 -3.23 -17.67 14.07
N PHE A 16 -2.13 -17.91 13.35
CA PHE A 16 -0.82 -17.36 13.67
C PHE A 16 -0.40 -16.39 12.56
N PRO A 17 -0.55 -15.05 12.77
CA PRO A 17 -0.09 -14.07 11.78
C PRO A 17 1.40 -14.20 11.54
N LEU A 18 1.76 -14.66 10.34
CA LEU A 18 3.15 -14.72 9.89
C LEU A 18 3.51 -13.36 9.30
N ALA A 19 4.72 -12.90 9.48
CA ALA A 19 5.26 -11.66 8.90
C ALA A 19 4.61 -10.33 9.35
N GLY A 20 3.54 -10.33 10.13
CA GLY A 20 2.93 -9.14 10.71
C GLY A 20 1.45 -8.92 10.36
N THR A 21 0.86 -7.95 11.02
CA THR A 21 -0.53 -7.54 10.83
C THR A 21 -0.61 -6.26 10.01
N TYR A 22 -1.81 -5.89 9.56
CA TYR A 22 -2.05 -4.58 8.91
C TYR A 22 -1.73 -3.40 9.83
N TRP A 23 -1.84 -3.56 11.13
CA TRP A 23 -1.43 -2.52 12.08
C TRP A 23 0.06 -2.25 12.05
N VAL A 24 0.87 -3.31 11.96
CA VAL A 24 2.32 -3.19 11.77
C VAL A 24 2.62 -2.47 10.45
N ALA A 25 1.92 -2.83 9.36
CA ALA A 25 2.08 -2.16 8.07
C ALA A 25 1.77 -0.66 8.15
N GLY A 26 0.65 -0.30 8.79
CA GLY A 26 0.30 1.11 9.00
C GLY A 26 1.36 1.86 9.78
N ASP A 27 1.86 1.28 10.86
CA ASP A 27 2.92 1.88 11.67
C ASP A 27 4.24 2.04 10.90
N VAL A 28 4.66 1.02 10.16
CA VAL A 28 5.88 1.05 9.33
C VAL A 28 5.81 2.17 8.28
N ILE A 29 4.66 2.39 7.64
CA ILE A 29 4.48 3.51 6.71
C ILE A 29 4.70 4.85 7.42
N ILE A 30 4.10 5.05 8.60
CA ILE A 30 4.27 6.29 9.36
C ILE A 30 5.73 6.48 9.81
N GLN A 31 6.41 5.41 10.21
CA GLN A 31 7.82 5.47 10.59
C GLN A 31 8.73 5.82 9.40
N ASP A 32 8.47 5.29 8.20
CA ASP A 32 9.26 5.65 7.01
C ASP A 32 9.03 7.11 6.61
N ILE A 33 7.78 7.58 6.64
CA ILE A 33 7.45 8.99 6.44
C ILE A 33 8.21 9.86 7.45
N ALA A 34 8.16 9.50 8.73
CA ALA A 34 8.88 10.20 9.78
C ALA A 34 10.39 10.24 9.52
N LYS A 35 10.98 9.10 9.13
CA LYS A 35 12.39 9.00 8.77
C LYS A 35 12.76 9.95 7.63
N LYS A 36 11.96 9.99 6.57
CA LYS A 36 12.17 10.91 5.43
C LYS A 36 12.01 12.38 5.81
N LEU A 37 11.22 12.68 6.83
CA LEU A 37 11.06 14.01 7.38
C LEU A 37 12.16 14.39 8.39
N GLY A 38 13.07 13.47 8.73
CA GLY A 38 14.13 13.70 9.70
C GLY A 38 13.74 13.41 11.17
N GLY A 39 12.64 12.69 11.39
CA GLY A 39 12.22 12.22 12.71
C GLY A 39 10.74 12.39 13.01
N VAL A 40 10.24 11.66 13.99
CA VAL A 40 8.81 11.61 14.35
C VAL A 40 8.26 12.97 14.79
N ALA A 41 9.07 13.83 15.37
CA ALA A 41 8.66 15.18 15.77
C ALA A 41 8.21 16.04 14.57
N ASN A 42 8.72 15.76 13.39
CA ASN A 42 8.41 16.47 12.14
C ASN A 42 7.10 16.02 11.47
N LEU A 43 6.43 15.01 12.04
CA LEU A 43 5.06 14.64 11.66
C LEU A 43 4.04 15.66 12.16
N LYS A 44 4.35 16.40 13.21
CA LYS A 44 3.43 17.39 13.78
C LYS A 44 3.03 18.44 12.74
N GLY A 45 1.73 18.62 12.59
CA GLY A 45 1.15 19.55 11.62
C GLY A 45 1.13 19.07 10.16
N LYS A 46 1.68 17.89 9.86
CA LYS A 46 1.54 17.28 8.53
C LYS A 46 0.10 16.82 8.27
N HIS A 47 -0.23 16.66 7.03
CA HIS A 47 -1.53 16.15 6.59
C HIS A 47 -1.32 14.85 5.80
N ILE A 48 -1.91 13.77 6.29
CA ILE A 48 -1.88 12.46 5.64
C ILE A 48 -3.30 12.08 5.24
N ALA A 49 -3.51 11.67 3.98
CA ALA A 49 -4.77 11.14 3.50
C ALA A 49 -4.66 9.61 3.36
N LEU A 50 -5.59 8.88 3.97
CA LEU A 50 -5.76 7.45 3.76
C LEU A 50 -6.82 7.24 2.68
N VAL A 51 -6.41 6.78 1.50
CA VAL A 51 -7.30 6.29 0.44
C VAL A 51 -7.42 4.78 0.64
N TYR A 52 -8.61 4.32 0.98
CA TYR A 52 -8.81 2.92 1.36
C TYR A 52 -10.00 2.30 0.66
N HIS A 53 -9.88 1.01 0.35
CA HIS A 53 -10.99 0.21 -0.15
C HIS A 53 -12.11 0.14 0.90
N ASP A 54 -13.33 0.49 0.53
CA ASP A 54 -14.48 0.49 1.46
C ASP A 54 -14.93 -0.95 1.77
N SER A 55 -14.18 -1.61 2.62
CA SER A 55 -14.38 -2.98 3.07
C SER A 55 -13.75 -3.17 4.45
N PRO A 56 -14.01 -4.28 5.15
CA PRO A 56 -13.32 -4.62 6.39
C PRO A 56 -11.80 -4.56 6.26
N PHE A 57 -11.23 -5.06 5.16
CA PHE A 57 -9.80 -4.96 4.85
C PHE A 57 -9.31 -3.51 4.81
N GLY A 58 -9.99 -2.66 4.04
CA GLY A 58 -9.55 -1.26 3.88
C GLY A 58 -9.66 -0.46 5.17
N LYS A 59 -10.64 -0.79 6.01
CA LYS A 59 -10.87 -0.13 7.31
C LYS A 59 -9.91 -0.59 8.42
N GLU A 60 -9.21 -1.69 8.21
CA GLU A 60 -8.30 -2.29 9.21
C GLU A 60 -7.17 -1.34 9.65
N ALA A 61 -6.69 -0.47 8.74
CA ALA A 61 -5.65 0.50 9.04
C ALA A 61 -6.14 1.73 9.81
N ILE A 62 -7.44 2.02 9.82
CA ILE A 62 -7.97 3.26 10.38
C ILE A 62 -7.60 3.44 11.85
N PRO A 63 -7.82 2.46 12.76
CA PRO A 63 -7.54 2.65 14.18
C PRO A 63 -6.08 2.97 14.46
N ILE A 64 -5.14 2.25 13.85
CA ILE A 64 -3.71 2.49 14.08
C ILE A 64 -3.27 3.85 13.55
N LEU A 65 -3.74 4.24 12.36
CA LEU A 65 -3.39 5.54 11.80
C LEU A 65 -4.00 6.70 12.58
N GLN A 66 -5.20 6.54 13.15
CA GLN A 66 -5.80 7.51 14.06
C GLN A 66 -5.00 7.62 15.38
N GLU A 67 -4.60 6.49 15.95
CA GLU A 67 -3.76 6.46 17.15
C GLU A 67 -2.42 7.20 16.91
N ARG A 68 -1.76 6.91 15.79
CA ARG A 68 -0.51 7.58 15.40
C ARG A 68 -0.71 9.07 15.10
N ALA A 69 -1.85 9.44 14.52
CA ALA A 69 -2.21 10.83 14.29
C ALA A 69 -2.35 11.59 15.62
N ALA A 70 -3.04 11.01 16.59
CA ALA A 70 -3.18 11.59 17.93
C ALA A 70 -1.81 11.69 18.65
N MET A 71 -0.98 10.64 18.54
CA MET A 71 0.34 10.58 19.20
C MET A 71 1.33 11.60 18.62
N HIS A 72 1.37 11.74 17.29
CA HIS A 72 2.39 12.55 16.61
C HIS A 72 1.89 13.90 16.10
N GLY A 73 0.61 14.20 16.25
CA GLY A 73 0.02 15.49 15.92
C GLY A 73 -0.11 15.78 14.43
N TYR A 74 -0.22 14.78 13.59
CA TYR A 74 -0.56 14.96 12.17
C TYR A 74 -2.08 14.89 11.96
N LYS A 75 -2.58 15.57 10.91
CA LYS A 75 -3.97 15.46 10.46
C LYS A 75 -4.15 14.21 9.61
N LEU A 76 -5.16 13.39 9.92
CA LEU A 76 -5.55 12.26 9.08
C LEU A 76 -6.89 12.54 8.40
N THR A 77 -6.95 12.38 7.08
CA THR A 77 -8.21 12.41 6.30
C THR A 77 -8.50 11.01 5.75
N LEU A 78 -9.72 10.55 5.92
CA LEU A 78 -10.18 9.24 5.48
C LEU A 78 -10.97 9.38 4.18
N LEU A 79 -10.55 8.69 3.14
CA LEU A 79 -11.12 8.75 1.79
C LEU A 79 -11.49 7.32 1.33
N PRO A 80 -12.73 6.87 1.57
CA PRO A 80 -13.18 5.57 1.11
C PRO A 80 -13.34 5.52 -0.40
N VAL A 81 -13.00 4.38 -0.99
CA VAL A 81 -13.19 4.08 -2.41
C VAL A 81 -14.02 2.81 -2.52
N THR A 82 -15.15 2.90 -3.18
CA THR A 82 -16.08 1.78 -3.37
C THR A 82 -15.50 0.74 -4.32
N HIS A 83 -15.74 -0.54 -4.02
CA HIS A 83 -15.38 -1.65 -4.90
C HIS A 83 -15.93 -1.46 -6.32
N PRO A 84 -15.18 -1.78 -7.37
CA PRO A 84 -13.84 -2.38 -7.43
C PRO A 84 -12.69 -1.36 -7.35
N GLY A 85 -12.98 -0.08 -7.13
CA GLY A 85 -11.94 0.93 -6.95
C GLY A 85 -11.55 1.72 -8.20
N VAL A 86 -12.35 1.64 -9.26
CA VAL A 86 -12.12 2.36 -10.53
C VAL A 86 -12.64 3.79 -10.52
N GLU A 87 -13.59 4.10 -9.65
CA GLU A 87 -14.21 5.43 -9.56
C GLU A 87 -13.50 6.28 -8.50
N GLN A 88 -12.41 6.93 -8.88
CA GLN A 88 -11.59 7.70 -7.94
C GLN A 88 -11.48 9.19 -8.26
N LYS A 89 -12.16 9.70 -9.29
CA LYS A 89 -12.06 11.12 -9.70
C LYS A 89 -12.45 12.07 -8.57
N SER A 90 -13.54 11.79 -7.86
CA SER A 90 -13.98 12.60 -6.72
C SER A 90 -12.98 12.58 -5.57
N THR A 91 -12.39 11.43 -5.29
CA THR A 91 -11.35 11.25 -4.27
C THR A 91 -10.11 12.10 -4.61
N TRP A 92 -9.66 12.04 -5.87
CA TRP A 92 -8.49 12.81 -6.30
C TRP A 92 -8.76 14.31 -6.43
N LEU A 93 -10.01 14.72 -6.69
CA LEU A 93 -10.41 16.12 -6.57
C LEU A 93 -10.29 16.63 -5.13
N GLN A 94 -10.72 15.83 -4.14
CA GLN A 94 -10.55 16.16 -2.72
C GLN A 94 -9.07 16.21 -2.31
N ILE A 95 -8.24 15.29 -2.80
CA ILE A 95 -6.78 15.32 -2.58
C ILE A 95 -6.17 16.58 -3.16
N ARG A 96 -6.56 16.96 -4.39
CA ARG A 96 -6.08 18.20 -5.04
C ARG A 96 -6.47 19.45 -4.25
N GLN A 97 -7.68 19.49 -3.69
CA GLN A 97 -8.16 20.61 -2.89
C GLN A 97 -7.49 20.68 -1.51
N SER A 98 -7.38 19.55 -0.83
CA SER A 98 -6.85 19.46 0.55
C SER A 98 -5.32 19.43 0.62
N ARG A 99 -4.66 19.08 -0.48
CA ARG A 99 -3.19 19.02 -0.64
C ARG A 99 -2.49 18.30 0.52
N PRO A 100 -2.79 17.04 0.80
CA PRO A 100 -2.09 16.31 1.86
C PRO A 100 -0.59 16.22 1.55
N ASP A 101 0.23 16.20 2.59
CA ASP A 101 1.68 16.01 2.49
C ASP A 101 2.00 14.60 1.98
N TYR A 102 1.18 13.62 2.38
CA TYR A 102 1.32 12.21 1.98
C TYR A 102 -0.04 11.55 1.77
N VAL A 103 -0.06 10.54 0.89
CA VAL A 103 -1.21 9.68 0.64
C VAL A 103 -0.82 8.24 0.97
N VAL A 104 -1.65 7.56 1.76
CA VAL A 104 -1.53 6.14 2.02
C VAL A 104 -2.59 5.41 1.22
N ASN A 105 -2.16 4.47 0.37
CA ASN A 105 -3.03 3.61 -0.43
C ASN A 105 -3.26 2.29 0.28
N TRP A 106 -4.47 2.08 0.77
CA TRP A 106 -4.90 0.83 1.37
C TRP A 106 -5.88 0.12 0.44
N GLY A 107 -5.37 -0.22 -0.73
CA GLY A 107 -6.11 -0.82 -1.82
C GLY A 107 -5.56 -2.17 -2.24
N TRP A 108 -6.23 -2.78 -3.20
CA TRP A 108 -5.83 -3.99 -3.89
C TRP A 108 -6.39 -4.03 -5.30
N GLY A 109 -5.78 -4.84 -6.17
CA GLY A 109 -6.24 -5.03 -7.54
C GLY A 109 -6.28 -3.73 -8.35
N VAL A 110 -7.31 -3.58 -9.18
CA VAL A 110 -7.49 -2.45 -10.10
C VAL A 110 -7.54 -1.07 -9.39
N MET A 111 -7.88 -1.04 -8.11
CA MET A 111 -7.84 0.19 -7.32
C MET A 111 -6.45 0.82 -7.30
N ASN A 112 -5.39 0.00 -7.23
CA ASN A 112 -4.00 0.46 -7.14
C ASN A 112 -3.56 1.18 -8.41
N SER A 113 -3.72 0.53 -9.57
CA SER A 113 -3.36 1.12 -10.86
C SER A 113 -4.17 2.39 -11.15
N THR A 114 -5.45 2.38 -10.81
CA THR A 114 -6.32 3.57 -10.94
C THR A 114 -5.84 4.71 -10.07
N LEU A 115 -5.49 4.44 -8.80
CA LEU A 115 -4.98 5.44 -7.86
C LEU A 115 -3.72 6.13 -8.42
N ILE A 116 -2.78 5.36 -8.95
CA ILE A 116 -1.53 5.90 -9.48
C ILE A 116 -1.78 6.72 -10.76
N LYS A 117 -2.68 6.25 -11.64
CA LYS A 117 -3.09 6.99 -12.85
C LYS A 117 -3.74 8.33 -12.51
N GLU A 118 -4.65 8.35 -11.54
CA GLU A 118 -5.30 9.57 -11.08
C GLU A 118 -4.30 10.53 -10.39
N ALA A 119 -3.36 9.99 -9.62
CA ALA A 119 -2.26 10.78 -9.06
C ALA A 119 -1.43 11.46 -10.16
N GLN A 120 -1.13 10.73 -11.23
CA GLN A 120 -0.43 11.27 -12.39
C GLN A 120 -1.26 12.36 -13.07
N ALA A 121 -2.55 12.12 -13.31
CA ALA A 121 -3.44 13.06 -13.97
C ALA A 121 -3.63 14.37 -13.19
N THR A 122 -3.59 14.29 -11.85
CA THR A 122 -3.71 15.46 -10.97
C THR A 122 -2.37 16.11 -10.61
N GLY A 123 -1.26 15.57 -11.09
CA GLY A 123 0.09 16.08 -10.81
C GLY A 123 0.55 15.83 -9.37
N TYR A 124 -0.08 14.89 -8.65
CA TYR A 124 0.35 14.58 -7.28
C TYR A 124 1.66 13.77 -7.29
N PRO A 125 2.67 14.15 -6.49
CA PRO A 125 3.98 13.48 -6.47
C PRO A 125 3.88 12.02 -6.01
N ARG A 126 4.34 11.05 -6.84
CA ARG A 126 4.26 9.62 -6.51
C ARG A 126 5.16 9.23 -5.33
N GLU A 127 6.27 9.94 -5.13
CA GLU A 127 7.17 9.75 -3.99
C GLU A 127 6.53 10.09 -2.63
N LYS A 128 5.36 10.70 -2.65
CA LYS A 128 4.53 10.98 -1.47
C LYS A 128 3.38 9.99 -1.29
N ILE A 129 3.32 8.94 -2.09
CA ILE A 129 2.30 7.89 -2.01
C ILE A 129 2.94 6.62 -1.46
N TYR A 130 2.24 5.99 -0.51
CA TYR A 130 2.65 4.75 0.14
C TYR A 130 1.56 3.71 0.04
N GLY A 131 1.86 2.56 -0.56
CA GLY A 131 0.96 1.41 -0.63
C GLY A 131 1.24 0.38 0.45
N VAL A 132 0.19 -0.27 0.95
CA VAL A 132 0.31 -1.51 1.70
C VAL A 132 0.78 -2.63 0.75
N TRP A 133 1.22 -3.78 1.27
CA TRP A 133 1.75 -4.88 0.45
C TRP A 133 0.84 -5.37 -0.69
N TRP A 134 -0.49 -5.26 -0.56
CA TRP A 134 -1.44 -5.52 -1.65
C TRP A 134 -1.43 -4.45 -2.75
N ALA A 135 -0.76 -3.35 -2.52
CA ALA A 135 -0.61 -2.25 -3.46
C ALA A 135 0.86 -2.06 -3.88
N GLY A 136 1.67 -3.11 -3.78
CA GLY A 136 3.09 -3.11 -4.09
C GLY A 136 3.49 -4.11 -5.17
N ALA A 137 2.53 -4.77 -5.82
CA ALA A 137 2.81 -5.72 -6.86
C ALA A 137 3.24 -5.03 -8.17
N GLU A 138 4.23 -5.58 -8.86
CA GLU A 138 4.73 -5.05 -10.14
C GLU A 138 3.63 -4.93 -11.22
N PRO A 139 2.68 -5.88 -11.33
CA PRO A 139 1.56 -5.76 -12.28
C PRO A 139 0.72 -4.51 -12.09
N ASP A 140 0.60 -3.98 -10.86
CA ASP A 140 -0.18 -2.76 -10.58
C ASP A 140 0.40 -1.52 -11.29
N VAL A 141 1.70 -1.51 -11.58
CA VAL A 141 2.42 -0.38 -12.14
C VAL A 141 2.93 -0.61 -13.57
N LYS A 142 2.92 -1.86 -14.05
CA LYS A 142 3.46 -2.27 -15.35
C LYS A 142 2.92 -1.41 -16.51
N ASP A 143 1.62 -1.25 -16.60
CA ASP A 143 0.97 -0.49 -17.68
C ASP A 143 1.07 1.03 -17.50
N ILE A 144 1.55 1.49 -16.35
CA ILE A 144 1.72 2.92 -16.04
C ILE A 144 3.15 3.37 -16.40
N GLY A 145 4.11 2.45 -16.31
CA GLY A 145 5.50 2.69 -16.65
C GLY A 145 6.10 3.87 -15.87
N ALA A 146 6.72 4.80 -16.58
CA ALA A 146 7.38 5.97 -15.97
C ALA A 146 6.43 6.84 -15.10
N GLY A 147 5.12 6.78 -15.33
CA GLY A 147 4.13 7.50 -14.52
C GLY A 147 4.05 7.03 -13.07
N ALA A 148 4.49 5.80 -12.79
CA ALA A 148 4.54 5.24 -11.44
C ALA A 148 5.86 5.50 -10.70
N LYS A 149 6.85 6.07 -11.38
CA LYS A 149 8.19 6.30 -10.79
C LYS A 149 8.09 7.11 -9.49
N GLY A 150 8.70 6.58 -8.43
CA GLY A 150 8.71 7.19 -7.11
C GLY A 150 7.62 6.67 -6.16
N TYR A 151 6.62 5.92 -6.66
CA TYR A 151 5.63 5.27 -5.81
C TYR A 151 6.32 4.33 -4.81
N ASN A 152 5.93 4.42 -3.54
CA ASN A 152 6.45 3.57 -2.48
C ASN A 152 5.41 2.52 -2.11
N ALA A 153 5.84 1.32 -1.83
CA ALA A 153 4.99 0.29 -1.27
C ALA A 153 5.78 -0.58 -0.28
N ILE A 154 5.08 -1.11 0.72
CA ILE A 154 5.65 -2.17 1.53
C ILE A 154 5.65 -3.44 0.66
N THR A 155 6.78 -4.11 0.61
CA THR A 155 6.88 -5.44 0.00
C THR A 155 7.57 -6.41 0.96
N MET A 156 7.21 -7.69 0.86
CA MET A 156 7.83 -8.77 1.63
C MET A 156 8.83 -9.56 0.79
N GLN A 157 9.03 -9.16 -0.46
CA GLN A 157 9.94 -9.80 -1.40
C GLN A 157 10.62 -8.76 -2.27
N HIS A 158 11.72 -9.14 -2.88
CA HIS A 158 12.38 -8.33 -3.89
C HIS A 158 11.57 -8.33 -5.19
N GLY A 159 11.70 -7.25 -5.96
CA GLY A 159 11.19 -7.21 -7.33
C GLY A 159 11.97 -8.17 -8.24
N THR A 160 11.39 -8.43 -9.40
CA THR A 160 11.93 -9.38 -10.39
C THR A 160 13.32 -9.02 -10.90
N GLU A 161 13.67 -7.74 -10.92
CA GLU A 161 15.02 -7.28 -11.32
C GLU A 161 16.14 -7.74 -10.37
N LYS A 162 15.80 -8.06 -9.14
CA LYS A 162 16.74 -8.59 -8.14
C LYS A 162 16.61 -10.08 -7.92
N GLY A 163 15.58 -10.70 -8.46
CA GLY A 163 15.16 -12.09 -8.39
C GLY A 163 15.89 -12.96 -7.36
N SER A 164 15.15 -13.60 -6.49
CA SER A 164 15.74 -14.61 -5.60
C SER A 164 16.29 -15.78 -6.42
N ASP A 165 17.24 -16.53 -5.87
CA ASP A 165 17.78 -17.71 -6.56
C ASP A 165 16.66 -18.76 -6.79
N ILE A 166 15.66 -18.82 -5.90
CA ILE A 166 14.47 -19.67 -6.08
C ILE A 166 13.65 -19.22 -7.30
N ALA A 167 13.40 -17.92 -7.47
CA ALA A 167 12.67 -17.40 -8.63
C ALA A 167 13.42 -17.70 -9.94
N LYS A 168 14.74 -17.50 -9.99
CA LYS A 168 15.58 -17.88 -11.12
C LYS A 168 15.50 -19.37 -11.43
N GLU A 169 15.53 -20.21 -10.41
CA GLU A 169 15.42 -21.65 -10.54
C GLU A 169 14.05 -22.09 -11.08
N ILE A 170 12.95 -21.46 -10.61
CA ILE A 170 11.59 -21.70 -11.12
C ILE A 170 11.51 -21.31 -12.59
N ILE A 171 12.01 -20.14 -12.97
CA ILE A 171 12.02 -19.68 -14.37
C ILE A 171 12.76 -20.68 -15.24
N ALA A 172 14.00 -21.04 -14.88
CA ALA A 172 14.83 -21.95 -15.67
C ALA A 172 14.26 -23.39 -15.76
N LYS A 173 13.67 -23.88 -14.68
CA LYS A 173 13.17 -25.27 -14.61
C LYS A 173 11.75 -25.45 -15.14
N LEU A 174 10.92 -24.44 -15.08
CA LEU A 174 9.51 -24.52 -15.46
C LEU A 174 9.18 -23.62 -16.66
N HIS A 175 9.33 -22.30 -16.54
CA HIS A 175 8.93 -21.37 -17.58
C HIS A 175 9.71 -21.54 -18.88
N ASP A 176 11.03 -21.68 -18.81
CA ASP A 176 11.89 -21.84 -19.99
C ASP A 176 11.71 -23.19 -20.67
N LYS A 177 11.07 -24.16 -19.97
CA LYS A 177 10.69 -25.46 -20.52
C LYS A 177 9.22 -25.53 -20.97
N GLY A 178 8.50 -24.39 -20.96
CA GLY A 178 7.10 -24.34 -21.35
C GLY A 178 6.12 -24.98 -20.38
N GLN A 179 6.55 -25.22 -19.12
CA GLN A 179 5.72 -25.82 -18.07
C GLN A 179 5.10 -24.77 -17.12
N GLY A 180 5.60 -23.54 -17.16
CA GLY A 180 5.07 -22.41 -16.39
C GLY A 180 3.96 -21.71 -17.15
N THR A 181 2.98 -21.19 -16.40
CA THR A 181 1.91 -20.33 -16.91
C THR A 181 2.03 -18.95 -16.29
N GLY A 182 1.59 -17.93 -17.01
CA GLY A 182 1.70 -16.53 -16.57
C GLY A 182 3.03 -15.85 -16.92
N PRO A 183 3.12 -14.55 -16.65
CA PRO A 183 4.32 -13.76 -16.89
C PRO A 183 5.45 -14.16 -15.94
N LYS A 184 6.70 -14.11 -16.45
CA LYS A 184 7.91 -14.43 -15.65
C LYS A 184 8.16 -13.42 -14.53
N ASP A 185 7.64 -12.23 -14.65
CA ASP A 185 7.73 -11.14 -13.68
C ASP A 185 6.74 -11.26 -12.51
N GLU A 186 5.93 -12.30 -12.48
CA GLU A 186 4.98 -12.60 -11.39
C GLU A 186 5.37 -13.86 -10.58
N VAL A 187 6.57 -14.40 -10.80
CA VAL A 187 7.06 -15.61 -10.12
C VAL A 187 7.61 -15.32 -8.72
#